data_f32ab5105a93b326c17617d0e5a4f34b
#
_entry.id   f32ab5105a93b326c17617d0e5a4f34b
#
_cell.length_a   1.000
_cell.length_b   1.000
_cell.length_c   1.000
_cell.angle_alpha   90.00
_cell.angle_beta   90.00
_cell.angle_gamma   90.00
#
_symmetry.space_group_name_H-M   'P 1'
#
loop_
_entity.id
_entity.type
_entity.pdbx_description
1 polymer ?
#
loop_
_entity_poly.entity_id
_entity_poly.type
_entity_poly.pdbx_seq_one_letter_code
_entity_poly.pdbx_strand_id
1 'polypeptide(L)'
;MVFSALADDTRLRILNLLNEGELCVCDIIKVLGEPQSKISRHLAYLRRAGLVQGRKEGLWMHYRLSRSTSKVYKALLKSVCCCRSEFEEFGKDMKALNKNRDRLVGCCK
;
A
#
# COMPACT_ATOMS: atom_id res chain seq x y z
N MET A 1 6.15 17.21 -1.34
CA MET A 1 5.29 16.29 -0.61
C MET A 1 5.36 14.85 -1.10
N VAL A 2 5.23 14.65 -2.40
CA VAL A 2 5.30 13.30 -2.98
C VAL A 2 6.63 12.62 -2.69
N PHE A 3 7.75 13.32 -2.90
CA PHE A 3 9.06 12.74 -2.66
C PHE A 3 9.29 12.42 -1.18
N SER A 4 8.80 13.27 -0.27
CA SER A 4 8.88 12.99 1.16
C SER A 4 8.08 11.73 1.51
N ALA A 5 6.92 11.54 0.90
CA ALA A 5 6.11 10.35 1.12
C ALA A 5 6.82 9.09 0.66
N LEU A 6 7.66 9.17 -0.37
CA LEU A 6 8.41 8.04 -0.88
C LEU A 6 9.72 7.77 -0.12
N ALA A 7 10.10 8.65 0.80
CA ALA A 7 11.36 8.54 1.54
C ALA A 7 11.25 7.67 2.80
N ASP A 8 10.44 6.63 2.76
CA ASP A 8 10.25 5.73 3.90
C ASP A 8 9.95 4.32 3.37
N ASP A 9 10.67 3.34 3.87
CA ASP A 9 10.54 1.95 3.42
C ASP A 9 9.13 1.39 3.62
N THR A 10 8.51 1.66 4.75
CA THR A 10 7.17 1.17 5.04
C THR A 10 6.15 1.76 4.07
N ARG A 11 6.27 3.06 3.77
CA ARG A 11 5.38 3.70 2.81
C ARG A 11 5.55 3.14 1.41
N LEU A 12 6.79 2.87 1.00
CA LEU A 12 7.05 2.23 -0.30
C LEU A 12 6.46 0.82 -0.36
N ARG A 13 6.57 0.07 0.73
CA ARG A 13 5.99 -1.27 0.81
C ARG A 13 4.46 -1.23 0.68
N ILE A 14 3.81 -0.26 1.32
CA ILE A 14 2.37 -0.06 1.21
C ILE A 14 1.98 0.25 -0.25
N LEU A 15 2.68 1.18 -0.88
CA LEU A 15 2.40 1.55 -2.27
C LEU A 15 2.60 0.35 -3.21
N ASN A 16 3.62 -0.45 -2.96
CA ASN A 16 3.87 -1.67 -3.71
C ASN A 16 2.66 -2.62 -3.66
N LEU A 17 2.09 -2.82 -2.46
CA LEU A 17 0.92 -3.67 -2.31
C LEU A 17 -0.30 -3.09 -3.01
N LEU A 18 -0.55 -1.80 -2.86
CA LEU A 18 -1.72 -1.14 -3.44
C LEU A 18 -1.64 -1.03 -4.96
N ASN A 19 -0.45 -1.21 -5.51
CA ASN A 19 -0.27 -1.27 -6.96
C ASN A 19 -0.99 -2.47 -7.57
N GLU A 20 -1.30 -3.49 -6.77
CA GLU A 20 -2.04 -4.68 -7.19
C GLU A 20 -3.56 -4.50 -7.06
N GLY A 21 -4.01 -3.43 -6.43
CA GLY A 21 -5.42 -3.15 -6.26
C GLY A 21 -5.77 -2.66 -4.87
N GLU A 22 -7.05 -2.38 -4.66
CA GLU A 22 -7.57 -1.92 -3.38
C GLU A 22 -7.43 -2.99 -2.30
N LEU A 23 -7.00 -2.59 -1.11
CA LEU A 23 -6.85 -3.48 0.04
C LEU A 23 -7.46 -2.87 1.29
N CYS A 24 -8.02 -3.72 2.14
CA CYS A 24 -8.42 -3.35 3.49
C CYS A 24 -7.18 -3.09 4.34
N VAL A 25 -7.27 -2.15 5.27
CA VAL A 25 -6.17 -1.87 6.19
C VAL A 25 -5.71 -3.11 6.95
N CYS A 26 -6.65 -3.98 7.33
CA CYS A 26 -6.29 -5.22 8.05
C CYS A 26 -5.46 -6.16 7.18
N ASP A 27 -5.68 -6.17 5.89
CA ASP A 27 -4.89 -6.99 4.97
C ASP A 27 -3.46 -6.46 4.84
N ILE A 28 -3.32 -5.14 4.79
CA ILE A 28 -2.00 -4.49 4.75
C ILE A 28 -1.22 -4.82 6.02
N ILE A 29 -1.87 -4.74 7.17
CA ILE A 29 -1.26 -5.07 8.46
C ILE A 29 -0.77 -6.53 8.47
N LYS A 30 -1.58 -7.46 8.00
CA LYS A 30 -1.21 -8.87 7.93
C LYS A 30 -0.02 -9.12 7.03
N VAL A 31 -0.04 -8.56 5.85
CA VAL A 31 1.02 -8.81 4.85
C VAL A 31 2.34 -8.22 5.32
N LEU A 32 2.34 -6.99 5.82
CA LEU A 32 3.57 -6.32 6.22
C LEU A 32 4.07 -6.74 7.60
N GLY A 33 3.20 -7.32 8.44
CA GLY A 33 3.59 -7.74 9.77
C GLY A 33 3.94 -6.59 10.71
N GLU A 34 3.36 -5.40 10.48
CA GLU A 34 3.62 -4.21 11.27
C GLU A 34 2.41 -3.84 12.12
N PRO A 35 2.62 -3.14 13.27
CA PRO A 35 1.50 -2.73 14.12
C PRO A 35 0.50 -1.84 13.39
N GLN A 36 -0.78 -1.96 13.75
CA GLN A 36 -1.86 -1.16 13.17
C GLN A 36 -1.59 0.34 13.26
N SER A 37 -1.12 0.82 14.42
CA SER A 37 -0.84 2.24 14.64
C SER A 37 0.20 2.77 13.66
N LYS A 38 1.23 1.97 13.38
CA LYS A 38 2.29 2.34 12.43
C LYS A 38 1.73 2.40 11.01
N ILE A 39 1.00 1.38 10.59
CA ILE A 39 0.40 1.32 9.27
C ILE A 39 -0.59 2.47 9.06
N SER A 40 -1.46 2.72 10.04
CA SER A 40 -2.44 3.80 9.96
C SER A 40 -1.79 5.17 9.83
N ARG A 41 -0.69 5.40 10.55
CA ARG A 41 0.07 6.64 10.48
C ARG A 41 0.68 6.86 9.10
N HIS A 42 1.27 5.81 8.52
CA HIS A 42 1.86 5.90 7.18
C HIS A 42 0.79 6.07 6.09
N LEU A 43 -0.35 5.40 6.23
CA LEU A 43 -1.47 5.58 5.30
C LEU A 43 -2.02 7.01 5.36
N ALA A 44 -2.11 7.59 6.56
CA ALA A 44 -2.54 8.97 6.71
C ALA A 44 -1.56 9.93 6.02
N TYR A 45 -0.28 9.66 6.13
CA TYR A 45 0.75 10.47 5.45
C TYR A 45 0.60 10.36 3.92
N LEU A 46 0.46 9.15 3.40
CA LEU A 46 0.28 8.91 1.96
C LEU A 46 -0.99 9.57 1.43
N ARG A 47 -2.06 9.53 2.23
CA ARG A 47 -3.33 10.15 1.87
C ARG A 47 -3.20 11.66 1.78
N ARG A 48 -2.52 12.30 2.74
CA ARG A 48 -2.28 13.75 2.72
C ARG A 48 -1.39 14.16 1.55
N ALA A 49 -0.46 13.30 1.15
CA ALA A 49 0.40 13.54 0.00
C ALA A 49 -0.33 13.32 -1.34
N GLY A 50 -1.56 12.82 -1.30
CA GLY A 50 -2.35 12.59 -2.50
C GLY A 50 -2.01 11.31 -3.25
N LEU A 51 -1.26 10.40 -2.64
CA LEU A 51 -0.83 9.16 -3.28
C LEU A 51 -1.83 8.03 -3.13
N VAL A 52 -2.62 8.03 -2.06
CA VAL A 52 -3.64 7.02 -1.83
C VAL A 52 -4.97 7.66 -1.49
N GLN A 53 -6.05 6.93 -1.73
CA GLN A 53 -7.40 7.30 -1.34
C GLN A 53 -7.96 6.21 -0.43
N GLY A 54 -8.71 6.64 0.59
CA GLY A 54 -9.37 5.71 1.49
C GLY A 54 -10.88 5.80 1.33
N ARG A 55 -11.55 4.68 1.51
CA ARG A 55 -13.00 4.65 1.64
C ARG A 55 -13.39 3.75 2.81
N LYS A 56 -14.46 4.12 3.47
CA LYS A 56 -14.97 3.36 4.59
C LYS A 56 -16.06 2.41 4.09
N GLU A 57 -15.98 1.15 4.49
CA GLU A 57 -16.99 0.16 4.22
C GLU A 57 -17.27 -0.59 5.52
N GLY A 58 -18.44 -0.33 6.10
CA GLY A 58 -18.77 -0.85 7.43
C GLY A 58 -17.82 -0.27 8.48
N LEU A 59 -17.15 -1.14 9.22
CA LEU A 59 -16.19 -0.76 10.25
C LEU A 59 -14.76 -0.65 9.75
N TRP A 60 -14.52 -0.94 8.46
CA TRP A 60 -13.17 -1.07 7.93
C TRP A 60 -12.86 -0.03 6.88
N MET A 61 -11.60 0.44 6.89
CA MET A 61 -11.09 1.32 5.85
C MET A 61 -10.42 0.51 4.75
N HIS A 62 -10.72 0.87 3.52
CA HIS A 62 -10.06 0.33 2.33
C HIS A 62 -9.24 1.42 1.67
N TYR A 63 -8.08 1.06 1.17
CA TYR A 63 -7.17 2.01 0.54
C TYR A 63 -6.81 1.56 -0.86
N ARG A 64 -6.65 2.52 -1.75
CA ARG A 64 -6.21 2.29 -3.12
C ARG A 64 -5.31 3.44 -3.56
N LEU A 65 -4.54 3.20 -4.61
CA LEU A 65 -3.75 4.27 -5.21
C LEU A 65 -4.67 5.33 -5.79
N SER A 66 -4.28 6.60 -5.65
CA SER A 66 -5.02 7.71 -6.22
C SER A 66 -4.97 7.64 -7.74
N ARG A 67 -6.09 8.00 -8.38
CA ARG A 67 -6.12 8.15 -9.83
C ARG A 67 -5.54 9.51 -10.16
N SER A 68 -4.40 9.51 -10.83
CA SER A 68 -3.72 10.74 -11.21
C SER A 68 -3.34 10.69 -12.67
N THR A 69 -3.47 11.83 -13.35
CA THR A 69 -3.01 12.00 -14.73
C THR A 69 -1.56 12.51 -14.77
N SER A 70 -0.97 12.82 -13.62
CA SER A 70 0.40 13.29 -13.54
C SER A 70 1.38 12.25 -14.06
N LYS A 71 2.22 12.64 -15.00
CA LYS A 71 3.27 11.78 -15.54
C LYS A 71 4.31 11.43 -14.48
N VAL A 72 4.64 12.38 -13.62
CA VAL A 72 5.60 12.17 -12.52
C VAL A 72 5.06 11.14 -11.55
N TYR A 73 3.81 11.27 -11.13
CA TYR A 73 3.17 10.33 -10.23
C TYR A 73 3.18 8.91 -10.81
N LYS A 74 2.78 8.77 -12.08
CA LYS A 74 2.75 7.46 -12.74
C LYS A 74 4.15 6.85 -12.85
N ALA A 75 5.15 7.67 -13.17
CA ALA A 75 6.54 7.19 -13.26
C ALA A 75 7.06 6.74 -11.90
N LEU A 76 6.73 7.46 -10.83
CA LEU A 76 7.13 7.10 -9.48
C LEU A 76 6.49 5.78 -9.04
N LEU A 77 5.22 5.57 -9.33
CA LEU A 77 4.54 4.31 -9.02
C LEU A 77 5.15 3.14 -9.78
N LYS A 78 5.50 3.35 -11.04
CA LYS A 78 6.18 2.34 -11.84
C LYS A 78 7.54 1.99 -11.25
N SER A 79 8.27 2.99 -10.76
CA SER A 79 9.57 2.78 -10.11
C SER A 79 9.40 1.96 -8.82
N VAL A 80 8.37 2.22 -8.04
CA VAL A 80 8.07 1.43 -6.84
C VAL A 80 7.83 -0.03 -7.21
N CYS A 81 7.08 -0.28 -8.28
CA CYS A 81 6.83 -1.64 -8.76
C CYS A 81 8.14 -2.35 -9.14
N CYS A 82 9.09 -1.64 -9.72
CA CYS A 82 10.40 -2.19 -10.09
C CYS A 82 11.23 -2.60 -8.86
N CYS A 83 10.94 -2.04 -7.69
CA CYS A 83 11.65 -2.42 -6.46
C CYS A 83 11.47 -3.90 -6.10
N ARG A 84 10.45 -4.56 -6.63
CA ARG A 84 10.18 -5.98 -6.34
C ARG A 84 11.32 -6.89 -6.74
N SER A 85 12.01 -6.56 -7.82
CA SER A 85 13.13 -7.36 -8.32
C SER A 85 14.45 -7.00 -7.67
N GLU A 86 14.56 -5.81 -7.11
CA GLU A 86 15.81 -5.30 -6.55
C GLU A 86 15.88 -5.39 -5.03
N PHE A 87 14.75 -5.30 -4.36
CA PHE A 87 14.69 -5.32 -2.91
C PHE A 87 13.90 -6.52 -2.42
N GLU A 88 14.56 -7.34 -1.63
CA GLU A 88 14.01 -8.60 -1.12
C GLU A 88 12.70 -8.43 -0.36
N GLU A 89 12.58 -7.40 0.46
CA GLU A 89 11.36 -7.14 1.23
C GLU A 89 10.14 -6.96 0.35
N PHE A 90 10.30 -6.27 -0.78
CA PHE A 90 9.19 -6.02 -1.71
C PHE A 90 8.73 -7.31 -2.37
N GLY A 91 9.67 -8.17 -2.71
CA GLY A 91 9.36 -9.49 -3.25
C GLY A 91 8.66 -10.37 -2.24
N LYS A 92 9.11 -10.34 -1.00
CA LYS A 92 8.48 -11.09 0.11
C LYS A 92 7.06 -10.61 0.37
N ASP A 93 6.82 -9.31 0.34
CA ASP A 93 5.51 -8.73 0.52
C ASP A 93 4.54 -9.23 -0.55
N MET A 94 5.00 -9.27 -1.80
CA MET A 94 4.18 -9.75 -2.90
C MET A 94 3.86 -11.23 -2.77
N LYS A 95 4.82 -12.03 -2.35
CA LYS A 95 4.60 -13.47 -2.10
C LYS A 95 3.58 -13.66 -0.98
N ALA A 96 3.70 -12.88 0.10
CA ALA A 96 2.77 -12.94 1.22
C ALA A 96 1.36 -12.52 0.79
N LEU A 97 1.25 -11.48 -0.02
CA LEU A 97 -0.04 -11.02 -0.54
C LEU A 97 -0.70 -12.10 -1.39
N ASN A 98 0.03 -12.68 -2.33
CA ASN A 98 -0.49 -13.70 -3.24
C ASN A 98 -0.90 -14.98 -2.49
N LYS A 99 -0.06 -15.40 -1.55
CA LYS A 99 -0.31 -16.61 -0.75
C LYS A 99 -1.58 -16.50 0.09
N ASN A 100 -1.87 -15.31 0.61
CA ASN A 100 -2.98 -15.10 1.52
C ASN A 100 -4.18 -14.40 0.87
N ARG A 101 -4.18 -14.26 -0.45
CA ARG A 101 -5.19 -13.46 -1.16
C ARG A 101 -6.63 -13.88 -0.82
N ASP A 102 -6.91 -15.16 -0.80
CA ASP A 102 -8.25 -15.67 -0.49
C ASP A 102 -8.65 -15.42 0.96
N ARG A 103 -7.67 -15.42 1.88
CA ARG A 103 -7.90 -15.17 3.30
C ARG A 103 -8.08 -13.69 3.60
N LEU A 104 -7.46 -12.81 2.79
CA LEU A 104 -7.49 -11.37 3.02
C LEU A 104 -8.90 -10.83 2.83
N VAL A 105 -9.61 -11.28 1.80
CA VAL A 105 -10.96 -10.82 1.49
C VAL A 105 -11.91 -11.07 2.68
N GLY A 106 -11.75 -12.18 3.38
CA GLY A 106 -12.60 -12.52 4.52
C GLY A 106 -12.45 -11.58 5.71
N CYS A 107 -11.33 -10.89 5.82
CA CYS A 107 -11.05 -9.98 6.92
C CYS A 107 -12.01 -8.79 6.99
N CYS A 108 -12.58 -8.40 5.87
CA CYS A 108 -13.43 -7.21 5.74
C CYS A 108 -14.93 -7.53 5.74
N LYS A 109 -15.26 -8.77 5.87
CA LYS A 109 -16.65 -9.23 5.92
C LYS A 109 -17.17 -9.35 7.39
#